data_bc4b81d7e611209950407efe0ed80325
#
_entry.id   bc4b81d7e611209950407efe0ed80325
#
_cell.length_a   1.000
_cell.length_b   1.000
_cell.length_c   1.000
_cell.angle_alpha   90.00
_cell.angle_beta   90.00
_cell.angle_gamma   90.00
#
_symmetry.space_group_name_H-M   'P 1'
#
loop_
_entity.id
_entity.type
_entity.pdbx_description
1 polymer ?
#
loop_
_entity_poly.entity_id
_entity_poly.type
_entity_poly.pdbx_seq_one_letter_code
_entity_poly.pdbx_strand_id
1 'polypeptide(L)'
;MKLLLVSDLHYTLKQFDWVHNVADCFDAVVIAGDHLDVSSAVGMDVQIVVVMKYLRRLQARVRLLVSSGNHDLNGRDPSGERAARWLSKARGLGFLVDGEHSEVDDVLITVCPWWDGPHGRDGVGRLLARDAAHRKASWIWVYHAPPDQSPLSWTGTKYYGDADLVGWVHQYHPDLVLTGHIHQAPFRAGGSWVDRIDTTWIFNAGRQIGPCPTFISVDTTARRATWFSLAGNQVAEMDGPPSRPFTELTRPWDPDTDPNPVQTPRLDGGPASPTRRPRSTDDSRGPQTDA
;
A
#
# COMPACT_ATOMS: atom_id res chain seq x y z
N MET A 1 -6.45 15.52 4.29
CA MET A 1 -6.74 14.07 4.47
C MET A 1 -5.43 13.32 4.60
N LYS A 2 -5.35 12.39 5.56
CA LYS A 2 -4.16 11.56 5.79
C LYS A 2 -4.44 10.12 5.33
N LEU A 3 -3.73 9.66 4.29
CA LEU A 3 -3.91 8.35 3.67
C LEU A 3 -2.77 7.42 4.07
N LEU A 4 -3.09 6.15 4.34
CA LEU A 4 -2.13 5.06 4.37
C LEU A 4 -2.21 4.31 3.05
N LEU A 5 -1.13 4.32 2.26
CA LEU A 5 -0.99 3.48 1.06
C LEU A 5 -0.14 2.26 1.39
N VAL A 6 -0.68 1.08 1.16
CA VAL A 6 0.03 -0.20 1.07
C VAL A 6 -0.37 -0.91 -0.23
N SER A 7 0.48 -1.81 -0.70
CA SER A 7 0.22 -2.66 -1.86
C SER A 7 0.93 -4.00 -1.70
N ASP A 8 0.65 -4.95 -2.57
CA ASP A 8 1.45 -6.17 -2.73
C ASP A 8 1.61 -6.97 -1.42
N LEU A 9 0.52 -7.08 -0.64
CA LEU A 9 0.54 -7.81 0.63
C LEU A 9 0.68 -9.33 0.43
N HIS A 10 0.32 -9.86 -0.75
CA HIS A 10 0.50 -11.25 -1.18
C HIS A 10 0.22 -12.25 -0.07
N TYR A 11 -0.99 -12.17 0.48
CA TYR A 11 -1.47 -13.05 1.56
C TYR A 11 -0.56 -13.10 2.81
N THR A 12 0.28 -12.09 3.03
CA THR A 12 1.13 -11.98 4.21
C THR A 12 0.30 -11.49 5.41
N LEU A 13 -0.36 -12.39 6.12
CA LEU A 13 -1.36 -12.07 7.15
C LEU A 13 -0.82 -11.14 8.24
N LYS A 14 0.45 -11.26 8.61
CA LYS A 14 1.09 -10.33 9.57
C LYS A 14 1.10 -8.89 9.09
N GLN A 15 1.20 -8.66 7.79
CA GLN A 15 1.10 -7.31 7.22
C GLN A 15 -0.33 -6.79 7.25
N PHE A 16 -1.34 -7.64 7.03
CA PHE A 16 -2.74 -7.28 7.27
C PHE A 16 -3.01 -6.95 8.75
N ASP A 17 -2.43 -7.71 9.68
CA ASP A 17 -2.51 -7.41 11.12
C ASP A 17 -1.88 -6.04 11.42
N TRP A 18 -0.71 -5.74 10.84
CA TRP A 18 -0.07 -4.45 10.99
C TRP A 18 -0.95 -3.31 10.47
N VAL A 19 -1.47 -3.42 9.25
CA VAL A 19 -2.39 -2.43 8.66
C VAL A 19 -3.59 -2.20 9.57
N HIS A 20 -4.19 -3.27 10.09
CA HIS A 20 -5.32 -3.18 11.01
C HIS A 20 -4.97 -2.42 12.30
N ASN A 21 -3.75 -2.64 12.83
CA ASN A 21 -3.32 -2.02 14.08
C ASN A 21 -3.05 -0.51 13.96
N VAL A 22 -2.63 -0.04 12.78
CA VAL A 22 -2.33 1.38 12.54
C VAL A 22 -3.47 2.16 11.87
N ALA A 23 -4.54 1.48 11.47
CA ALA A 23 -5.62 2.05 10.67
C ALA A 23 -6.22 3.33 11.26
N ASP A 24 -6.40 3.39 12.59
CA ASP A 24 -7.00 4.54 13.28
C ASP A 24 -6.13 5.81 13.27
N CYS A 25 -4.87 5.71 12.81
CA CYS A 25 -3.98 6.86 12.64
C CYS A 25 -4.23 7.62 11.32
N PHE A 26 -5.12 7.13 10.47
CA PHE A 26 -5.38 7.64 9.13
C PHE A 26 -6.86 7.89 8.88
N ASP A 27 -7.16 8.84 7.98
CA ASP A 27 -8.52 9.11 7.53
C ASP A 27 -9.01 8.04 6.54
N ALA A 28 -8.08 7.44 5.79
CA ALA A 28 -8.37 6.32 4.91
C ALA A 28 -7.15 5.39 4.74
N VAL A 29 -7.44 4.11 4.51
CA VAL A 29 -6.48 3.08 4.13
C VAL A 29 -6.72 2.69 2.68
N VAL A 30 -5.64 2.68 1.89
CA VAL A 30 -5.62 2.26 0.50
C VAL A 30 -4.79 1.00 0.38
N ILE A 31 -5.37 -0.08 -0.12
CA ILE A 31 -4.65 -1.29 -0.51
C ILE A 31 -4.67 -1.37 -2.03
N ALA A 32 -3.56 -0.97 -2.64
CA ALA A 32 -3.45 -0.81 -4.09
C ALA A 32 -3.04 -2.13 -4.79
N GLY A 33 -3.88 -3.17 -4.68
CA GLY A 33 -3.74 -4.43 -5.40
C GLY A 33 -2.85 -5.48 -4.75
N ASP A 34 -2.88 -6.68 -5.34
CA ASP A 34 -2.12 -7.86 -4.97
C ASP A 34 -2.29 -8.29 -3.51
N HIS A 35 -3.55 -8.50 -3.14
CA HIS A 35 -3.95 -9.02 -1.83
C HIS A 35 -3.64 -10.49 -1.67
N LEU A 36 -3.79 -11.26 -2.77
CA LEU A 36 -3.64 -12.70 -2.86
C LEU A 36 -2.25 -13.08 -3.36
N ASP A 37 -1.85 -14.31 -3.11
CA ASP A 37 -0.59 -14.86 -3.60
C ASP A 37 -0.83 -16.12 -4.44
N VAL A 38 -0.65 -16.00 -5.75
CA VAL A 38 -0.79 -17.13 -6.70
C VAL A 38 0.29 -18.20 -6.50
N SER A 39 1.38 -17.88 -5.80
CA SER A 39 2.48 -18.80 -5.49
C SER A 39 2.30 -19.52 -4.16
N SER A 40 1.26 -19.16 -3.38
CA SER A 40 1.00 -19.74 -2.07
C SER A 40 0.55 -21.20 -2.16
N ALA A 41 0.96 -22.02 -1.19
CA ALA A 41 0.42 -23.37 -1.00
C ALA A 41 -1.06 -23.34 -0.55
N VAL A 42 -1.56 -22.20 -0.07
CA VAL A 42 -2.97 -22.02 0.31
C VAL A 42 -3.78 -21.68 -0.94
N GLY A 43 -4.81 -22.46 -1.23
CA GLY A 43 -5.68 -22.23 -2.38
C GLY A 43 -6.34 -20.84 -2.37
N MET A 44 -6.49 -20.25 -3.54
CA MET A 44 -6.97 -18.88 -3.73
C MET A 44 -8.33 -18.63 -3.06
N ASP A 45 -9.27 -19.59 -3.13
CA ASP A 45 -10.59 -19.45 -2.49
C ASP A 45 -10.49 -19.31 -0.97
N VAL A 46 -9.55 -20.03 -0.34
CA VAL A 46 -9.29 -19.93 1.10
C VAL A 46 -8.66 -18.58 1.42
N GLN A 47 -7.69 -18.13 0.61
CA GLN A 47 -7.10 -16.80 0.76
C GLN A 47 -8.17 -15.71 0.69
N ILE A 48 -9.07 -15.76 -0.28
CA ILE A 48 -10.18 -14.81 -0.44
C ILE A 48 -11.03 -14.74 0.82
N VAL A 49 -11.40 -15.89 1.40
CA VAL A 49 -12.21 -15.93 2.63
C VAL A 49 -11.49 -15.23 3.79
N VAL A 50 -10.17 -15.45 3.93
CA VAL A 50 -9.38 -14.85 5.01
C VAL A 50 -9.19 -13.35 4.75
N VAL A 51 -8.77 -12.94 3.55
CA VAL A 51 -8.57 -11.53 3.19
C VAL A 51 -9.87 -10.74 3.36
N MET A 52 -11.01 -11.28 2.91
CA MET A 52 -12.32 -10.64 3.10
C MET A 52 -12.67 -10.40 4.58
N LYS A 53 -12.23 -11.26 5.51
CA LYS A 53 -12.40 -11.01 6.96
C LYS A 53 -11.56 -9.81 7.41
N TYR A 54 -10.33 -9.68 6.91
CA TYR A 54 -9.48 -8.52 7.20
C TYR A 54 -10.09 -7.22 6.65
N LEU A 55 -10.53 -7.22 5.40
CA LEU A 55 -11.13 -6.04 4.78
C LEU A 55 -12.38 -5.58 5.55
N ARG A 56 -13.26 -6.51 5.96
CA ARG A 56 -14.44 -6.18 6.78
C ARG A 56 -14.06 -5.61 8.16
N ARG A 57 -13.01 -6.12 8.79
CA ARG A 57 -12.54 -5.59 10.07
C ARG A 57 -11.93 -4.20 9.91
N LEU A 58 -11.18 -3.96 8.84
CA LEU A 58 -10.61 -2.65 8.52
C LEU A 58 -11.71 -1.62 8.24
N GLN A 59 -12.67 -1.97 7.40
CA GLN A 59 -13.80 -1.11 7.04
C GLN A 59 -14.61 -0.64 8.26
N ALA A 60 -14.71 -1.47 9.30
CA ALA A 60 -15.41 -1.09 10.52
C ALA A 60 -14.67 0.00 11.35
N ARG A 61 -13.41 0.33 11.01
CA ARG A 61 -12.55 1.27 11.74
C ARG A 61 -12.18 2.51 10.92
N VAL A 62 -12.02 2.36 9.63
CA VAL A 62 -11.47 3.40 8.76
C VAL A 62 -12.11 3.30 7.37
N ARG A 63 -12.14 4.41 6.65
CA ARG A 63 -12.49 4.37 5.22
C ARG A 63 -11.46 3.51 4.49
N LEU A 64 -11.95 2.52 3.73
CA LEU A 64 -11.10 1.54 3.06
C LEU A 64 -11.33 1.59 1.55
N LEU A 65 -10.22 1.66 0.80
CA LEU A 65 -10.18 1.65 -0.66
C LEU A 65 -9.32 0.48 -1.12
N VAL A 66 -9.85 -0.36 -2.01
CA VAL A 66 -9.25 -1.64 -2.38
C VAL A 66 -9.32 -1.81 -3.88
N SER A 67 -8.20 -1.69 -4.59
CA SER A 67 -8.13 -2.06 -6.02
C SER A 67 -7.62 -3.48 -6.19
N SER A 68 -7.94 -4.12 -7.30
CA SER A 68 -7.29 -5.38 -7.67
C SER A 68 -5.91 -5.17 -8.26
N GLY A 69 -5.04 -6.19 -8.11
CA GLY A 69 -3.81 -6.37 -8.85
C GLY A 69 -3.85 -7.66 -9.68
N ASN A 70 -2.76 -7.97 -10.36
CA ASN A 70 -2.67 -9.13 -11.24
C ASN A 70 -2.76 -10.49 -10.50
N HIS A 71 -2.40 -10.54 -9.22
CA HIS A 71 -2.54 -11.74 -8.37
C HIS A 71 -3.96 -11.96 -7.86
N ASP A 72 -4.85 -10.98 -7.99
CA ASP A 72 -6.22 -11.03 -7.46
C ASP A 72 -7.24 -11.65 -8.43
N LEU A 73 -6.80 -12.01 -9.66
CA LEU A 73 -7.66 -12.48 -10.75
C LEU A 73 -8.11 -13.93 -10.53
N ASN A 74 -9.31 -14.11 -9.98
CA ASN A 74 -9.85 -15.42 -9.61
C ASN A 74 -10.95 -15.95 -10.55
N GLY A 75 -11.17 -15.30 -11.68
CA GLY A 75 -12.17 -15.73 -12.64
C GLY A 75 -12.14 -14.96 -13.94
N ARG A 76 -13.17 -15.11 -14.75
CA ARG A 76 -13.34 -14.38 -16.01
C ARG A 76 -14.61 -13.54 -15.96
N ASP A 77 -14.55 -12.39 -16.61
CA ASP A 77 -15.70 -11.52 -16.84
C ASP A 77 -16.54 -12.01 -18.03
N PRO A 78 -17.65 -11.34 -18.39
CA PRO A 78 -18.49 -11.71 -19.53
C PRO A 78 -17.76 -11.62 -20.88
N SER A 79 -16.69 -10.83 -21.00
CA SER A 79 -15.86 -10.75 -22.22
C SER A 79 -14.89 -11.91 -22.35
N GLY A 80 -14.73 -12.71 -21.30
CA GLY A 80 -13.75 -13.80 -21.21
C GLY A 80 -12.39 -13.38 -20.69
N GLU A 81 -12.15 -12.11 -20.38
CA GLU A 81 -10.92 -11.64 -19.77
C GLU A 81 -10.86 -12.00 -18.29
N ARG A 82 -9.63 -12.19 -17.75
CA ARG A 82 -9.46 -12.47 -16.33
C ARG A 82 -9.84 -11.25 -15.49
N ALA A 83 -10.49 -11.49 -14.35
CA ALA A 83 -10.99 -10.45 -13.47
C ALA A 83 -10.96 -10.88 -12.00
N ALA A 84 -10.86 -9.90 -11.10
CA ALA A 84 -10.96 -10.09 -9.65
C ALA A 84 -12.43 -10.16 -9.23
N ARG A 85 -13.12 -11.27 -9.58
CA ARG A 85 -14.54 -11.44 -9.31
C ARG A 85 -14.92 -11.42 -7.83
N TRP A 86 -13.98 -11.77 -6.95
CA TRP A 86 -14.21 -11.72 -5.51
C TRP A 86 -14.36 -10.28 -5.01
N LEU A 87 -13.59 -9.32 -5.57
CA LEU A 87 -13.76 -7.89 -5.26
C LEU A 87 -15.07 -7.34 -5.83
N SER A 88 -15.44 -7.74 -7.04
CA SER A 88 -16.75 -7.35 -7.60
C SER A 88 -17.92 -7.79 -6.72
N LYS A 89 -17.81 -8.95 -6.03
CA LYS A 89 -18.81 -9.42 -5.07
C LYS A 89 -18.77 -8.66 -3.73
N ALA A 90 -17.71 -7.92 -3.47
CA ALA A 90 -17.55 -7.11 -2.26
C ALA A 90 -18.21 -5.73 -2.37
N ARG A 91 -18.71 -5.34 -3.56
CA ARG A 91 -19.43 -4.08 -3.73
C ARG A 91 -20.60 -3.98 -2.76
N GLY A 92 -20.77 -2.80 -2.17
CA GLY A 92 -21.83 -2.55 -1.20
C GLY A 92 -21.56 -3.08 0.21
N LEU A 93 -20.36 -3.62 0.50
CA LEU A 93 -20.00 -4.07 1.84
C LEU A 93 -19.45 -2.93 2.75
N GLY A 94 -19.51 -1.68 2.27
CA GLY A 94 -19.14 -0.50 3.05
C GLY A 94 -17.70 -0.02 2.83
N PHE A 95 -16.95 -0.61 1.90
CA PHE A 95 -15.66 -0.13 1.41
C PHE A 95 -15.65 -0.07 -0.11
N LEU A 96 -14.82 0.81 -0.66
CA LEU A 96 -14.73 1.02 -2.10
C LEU A 96 -13.84 -0.03 -2.76
N VAL A 97 -14.33 -0.57 -3.86
CA VAL A 97 -13.61 -1.56 -4.68
C VAL A 97 -13.58 -1.16 -6.15
N ASP A 98 -12.97 -1.99 -6.95
CA ASP A 98 -12.84 -1.86 -8.41
C ASP A 98 -14.07 -1.28 -9.11
N GLY A 99 -13.87 -0.20 -9.85
CA GLY A 99 -14.89 0.47 -10.66
C GLY A 99 -15.80 1.41 -9.87
N GLU A 100 -15.59 1.54 -8.56
CA GLU A 100 -16.33 2.47 -7.70
C GLU A 100 -15.58 3.78 -7.53
N HIS A 101 -16.32 4.82 -7.19
CA HIS A 101 -15.76 6.09 -6.75
C HIS A 101 -16.45 6.60 -5.47
N SER A 102 -15.81 7.53 -4.81
CA SER A 102 -16.40 8.26 -3.68
C SER A 102 -16.00 9.72 -3.73
N GLU A 103 -16.91 10.55 -3.32
CA GLU A 103 -16.67 11.97 -3.06
C GLU A 103 -16.58 12.17 -1.56
N VAL A 104 -15.51 12.83 -1.12
CA VAL A 104 -15.25 13.16 0.29
C VAL A 104 -14.80 14.59 0.34
N ASP A 105 -15.63 15.46 0.88
CA ASP A 105 -15.41 16.91 0.81
C ASP A 105 -15.17 17.33 -0.67
N ASP A 106 -14.06 18.00 -0.95
CA ASP A 106 -13.67 18.40 -2.30
C ASP A 106 -12.71 17.41 -2.98
N VAL A 107 -12.67 16.15 -2.53
CA VAL A 107 -11.82 15.10 -3.10
C VAL A 107 -12.68 14.04 -3.78
N LEU A 108 -12.44 13.79 -5.06
CA LEU A 108 -12.94 12.62 -5.78
C LEU A 108 -11.91 11.51 -5.71
N ILE A 109 -12.32 10.30 -5.36
CA ILE A 109 -11.45 9.12 -5.34
C ILE A 109 -12.03 8.08 -6.28
N THR A 110 -11.25 7.62 -7.26
CA THR A 110 -11.61 6.55 -8.20
C THR A 110 -10.78 5.32 -7.94
N VAL A 111 -11.41 4.16 -7.78
CA VAL A 111 -10.74 2.86 -7.63
C VAL A 111 -10.79 2.12 -8.96
N CYS A 112 -9.63 2.00 -9.60
CA CYS A 112 -9.49 1.37 -10.91
C CYS A 112 -9.23 -0.14 -10.75
N PRO A 113 -9.92 -1.01 -11.52
CA PRO A 113 -9.60 -2.43 -11.55
C PRO A 113 -8.29 -2.70 -12.29
N TRP A 114 -7.63 -3.80 -11.92
CA TRP A 114 -6.65 -4.41 -12.83
C TRP A 114 -7.37 -4.90 -14.09
N TRP A 115 -6.74 -4.74 -15.24
CA TRP A 115 -7.24 -5.23 -16.52
C TRP A 115 -6.26 -6.23 -17.17
N ASP A 116 -6.80 -7.23 -17.84
CA ASP A 116 -6.05 -8.35 -18.43
C ASP A 116 -6.22 -8.44 -19.96
N GLY A 117 -6.90 -7.45 -20.56
CA GLY A 117 -7.15 -7.38 -21.98
C GLY A 117 -7.86 -6.10 -22.43
N PRO A 118 -8.15 -5.95 -23.73
CA PRO A 118 -8.65 -4.70 -24.30
C PRO A 118 -10.01 -4.27 -23.72
N HIS A 119 -10.92 -5.19 -23.39
CA HIS A 119 -12.23 -4.83 -22.83
C HIS A 119 -12.09 -4.24 -21.42
N GLY A 120 -11.23 -4.83 -20.57
CA GLY A 120 -10.92 -4.32 -19.24
C GLY A 120 -10.26 -2.96 -19.32
N ARG A 121 -9.26 -2.78 -20.21
CA ARG A 121 -8.62 -1.51 -20.47
C ARG A 121 -9.62 -0.43 -20.87
N ASP A 122 -10.47 -0.73 -21.86
CA ASP A 122 -11.51 0.21 -22.31
C ASP A 122 -12.53 0.49 -21.20
N GLY A 123 -12.75 -0.49 -20.30
CA GLY A 123 -13.55 -0.34 -19.09
C GLY A 123 -12.97 0.70 -18.13
N VAL A 124 -11.66 0.67 -17.89
CA VAL A 124 -10.95 1.69 -17.10
C VAL A 124 -11.06 3.07 -17.79
N GLY A 125 -10.83 3.15 -19.09
CA GLY A 125 -10.98 4.41 -19.84
C GLY A 125 -12.39 5.02 -19.70
N ARG A 126 -13.45 4.20 -19.78
CA ARG A 126 -14.84 4.67 -19.55
C ARG A 126 -15.08 5.09 -18.10
N LEU A 127 -14.50 4.38 -17.12
CA LEU A 127 -14.56 4.73 -15.70
C LEU A 127 -13.97 6.13 -15.47
N LEU A 128 -12.76 6.38 -15.96
CA LEU A 128 -12.07 7.65 -15.81
C LEU A 128 -12.81 8.79 -16.56
N ALA A 129 -13.32 8.53 -17.76
CA ALA A 129 -14.13 9.51 -18.50
C ALA A 129 -15.42 9.88 -17.77
N ARG A 130 -16.11 8.90 -17.16
CA ARG A 130 -17.28 9.14 -16.31
C ARG A 130 -16.93 10.03 -15.13
N ASP A 131 -15.86 9.69 -14.42
CA ASP A 131 -15.49 10.35 -13.17
C ASP A 131 -14.89 11.75 -13.42
N ALA A 132 -14.27 11.97 -14.59
CA ALA A 132 -13.81 13.29 -15.01
C ALA A 132 -14.93 14.34 -15.05
N ALA A 133 -16.16 13.91 -15.39
CA ALA A 133 -17.34 14.78 -15.38
C ALA A 133 -17.78 15.20 -13.96
N HIS A 134 -17.31 14.49 -12.92
CA HIS A 134 -17.60 14.74 -11.51
C HIS A 134 -16.37 15.29 -10.76
N ARG A 135 -15.35 15.76 -11.47
CA ARG A 135 -14.11 16.22 -10.88
C ARG A 135 -14.36 17.28 -9.78
N LYS A 136 -13.68 17.11 -8.68
CA LYS A 136 -13.64 18.04 -7.53
C LYS A 136 -12.34 18.87 -7.55
N ALA A 137 -12.09 19.60 -6.49
CA ALA A 137 -10.84 20.34 -6.33
C ALA A 137 -9.61 19.43 -6.36
N SER A 138 -9.75 18.18 -5.89
CA SER A 138 -8.71 17.16 -5.99
C SER A 138 -9.27 15.83 -6.50
N TRP A 139 -8.47 15.09 -7.29
CA TRP A 139 -8.83 13.79 -7.83
C TRP A 139 -7.71 12.78 -7.58
N ILE A 140 -8.04 11.68 -6.88
CA ILE A 140 -7.12 10.62 -6.49
C ILE A 140 -7.51 9.33 -7.21
N TRP A 141 -6.55 8.68 -7.85
CA TRP A 141 -6.73 7.35 -8.42
C TRP A 141 -6.03 6.29 -7.57
N VAL A 142 -6.71 5.18 -7.33
CA VAL A 142 -6.08 3.94 -6.85
C VAL A 142 -5.95 3.02 -8.05
N TYR A 143 -4.71 2.73 -8.45
CA TYR A 143 -4.38 2.00 -9.68
C TYR A 143 -3.15 1.13 -9.45
N HIS A 144 -3.25 -0.18 -9.63
CA HIS A 144 -2.19 -1.09 -9.18
C HIS A 144 -0.87 -0.92 -9.94
N ALA A 145 -0.89 -0.88 -11.29
CA ALA A 145 0.34 -0.76 -12.08
C ALA A 145 0.92 0.66 -12.03
N PRO A 146 2.24 0.86 -11.93
CA PRO A 146 2.86 2.16 -12.11
C PRO A 146 2.94 2.54 -13.59
N PRO A 147 3.15 3.83 -13.92
CA PRO A 147 3.28 4.29 -15.31
C PRO A 147 4.54 3.71 -15.97
N ASP A 148 4.44 3.44 -17.27
CA ASP A 148 5.60 2.98 -18.04
C ASP A 148 6.69 4.07 -18.15
N GLN A 149 7.94 3.63 -18.30
CA GLN A 149 9.14 4.48 -18.37
C GLN A 149 9.34 5.39 -17.13
N SER A 150 8.59 5.16 -16.07
CA SER A 150 8.77 5.83 -14.78
C SER A 150 9.76 5.07 -13.90
N PRO A 151 10.53 5.76 -13.03
CA PRO A 151 11.32 5.10 -11.99
C PRO A 151 10.50 4.17 -11.07
N LEU A 152 9.19 4.39 -10.95
CA LEU A 152 8.27 3.54 -10.20
C LEU A 152 8.10 2.15 -10.82
N SER A 153 8.32 2.03 -12.12
CA SER A 153 8.21 0.78 -12.89
C SER A 153 9.55 0.10 -13.14
N TRP A 154 10.66 0.65 -12.58
CA TRP A 154 12.00 0.13 -12.77
C TRP A 154 12.27 -1.13 -11.96
N THR A 155 12.63 -2.22 -12.63
CA THR A 155 12.93 -3.51 -11.98
C THR A 155 14.41 -3.69 -11.63
N GLY A 156 15.25 -2.74 -11.99
CA GLY A 156 16.71 -2.85 -11.94
C GLY A 156 17.34 -3.26 -13.27
N THR A 157 16.53 -3.72 -14.22
CA THR A 157 16.98 -4.14 -15.57
C THR A 157 16.12 -3.60 -16.69
N LYS A 158 14.82 -3.42 -16.46
CA LYS A 158 13.84 -2.93 -17.44
C LYS A 158 12.68 -2.24 -16.73
N TYR A 159 11.93 -1.44 -17.47
CA TYR A 159 10.67 -0.87 -17.03
C TYR A 159 9.53 -1.89 -17.22
N TYR A 160 8.63 -1.95 -16.25
CA TYR A 160 7.44 -2.79 -16.25
C TYR A 160 6.25 -1.96 -15.79
N GLY A 161 5.89 -0.98 -16.59
CA GLY A 161 4.82 -0.04 -16.31
C GLY A 161 3.68 -0.16 -17.31
N ASP A 162 2.67 0.65 -17.08
CA ASP A 162 1.49 0.75 -17.90
C ASP A 162 1.52 2.04 -18.75
N ALA A 163 1.59 1.86 -20.08
CA ALA A 163 1.60 2.98 -21.03
C ALA A 163 0.23 3.65 -21.18
N ASP A 164 -0.87 2.89 -21.00
CA ASP A 164 -2.23 3.46 -21.03
C ASP A 164 -2.44 4.37 -19.82
N LEU A 165 -1.90 4.02 -18.63
CA LEU A 165 -1.91 4.91 -17.48
C LEU A 165 -1.22 6.25 -17.77
N VAL A 166 -0.06 6.23 -18.44
CA VAL A 166 0.63 7.47 -18.85
C VAL A 166 -0.29 8.33 -19.72
N GLY A 167 -0.95 7.72 -20.71
CA GLY A 167 -1.90 8.40 -21.58
C GLY A 167 -3.08 9.01 -20.82
N TRP A 168 -3.66 8.26 -19.88
CA TRP A 168 -4.76 8.76 -19.05
C TRP A 168 -4.34 9.86 -18.09
N VAL A 169 -3.14 9.78 -17.51
CA VAL A 169 -2.60 10.86 -16.65
C VAL A 169 -2.47 12.16 -17.47
N HIS A 170 -1.90 12.12 -18.67
CA HIS A 170 -1.83 13.28 -19.55
C HIS A 170 -3.20 13.82 -19.99
N GLN A 171 -4.20 12.93 -20.12
CA GLN A 171 -5.54 13.32 -20.56
C GLN A 171 -6.36 13.95 -19.42
N TYR A 172 -6.28 13.40 -18.22
CA TYR A 172 -7.20 13.74 -17.13
C TYR A 172 -6.56 14.51 -15.98
N HIS A 173 -5.23 14.52 -15.87
CA HIS A 173 -4.45 15.23 -14.85
C HIS A 173 -4.99 15.02 -13.43
N PRO A 174 -5.07 13.77 -12.90
CA PRO A 174 -5.40 13.58 -11.49
C PRO A 174 -4.33 14.22 -10.61
N ASP A 175 -4.66 14.56 -9.36
CA ASP A 175 -3.67 15.11 -8.43
C ASP A 175 -2.74 14.03 -7.91
N LEU A 176 -3.30 12.83 -7.58
CA LEU A 176 -2.55 11.69 -7.06
C LEU A 176 -2.92 10.41 -7.77
N VAL A 177 -1.92 9.54 -8.02
CA VAL A 177 -2.11 8.14 -8.41
C VAL A 177 -1.37 7.25 -7.41
N LEU A 178 -2.09 6.32 -6.78
CA LEU A 178 -1.59 5.42 -5.74
C LEU A 178 -1.43 4.03 -6.34
N THR A 179 -0.18 3.53 -6.42
CA THR A 179 0.16 2.28 -7.12
C THR A 179 0.94 1.28 -6.25
N GLY A 180 1.25 0.13 -6.83
CA GLY A 180 2.08 -0.96 -6.33
C GLY A 180 2.80 -1.70 -7.45
N HIS A 181 2.65 -3.03 -7.51
CA HIS A 181 3.08 -3.94 -8.57
C HIS A 181 4.59 -4.14 -8.70
N ILE A 182 5.38 -3.09 -8.75
CA ILE A 182 6.84 -3.23 -8.90
C ILE A 182 7.50 -3.16 -7.53
N HIS A 183 7.60 -4.33 -6.91
CA HIS A 183 8.04 -4.52 -5.53
C HIS A 183 9.37 -3.87 -5.22
N GLN A 184 10.33 -3.96 -6.14
CA GLN A 184 11.71 -3.58 -5.93
C GLN A 184 12.05 -2.15 -6.35
N ALA A 185 11.15 -1.43 -7.04
CA ALA A 185 11.44 -0.10 -7.57
C ALA A 185 11.96 0.87 -6.50
N PRO A 186 11.37 0.95 -5.28
CA PRO A 186 11.86 1.82 -4.23
C PRO A 186 13.27 1.49 -3.72
N PHE A 187 13.76 0.27 -3.97
CA PHE A 187 15.00 -0.25 -3.41
C PHE A 187 16.14 -0.37 -4.43
N ARG A 188 15.89 -0.05 -5.70
CA ARG A 188 16.88 -0.21 -6.77
C ARG A 188 17.47 1.11 -7.19
N ALA A 189 18.78 1.11 -7.47
CA ALA A 189 19.41 2.23 -8.15
C ALA A 189 18.67 2.53 -9.47
N GLY A 190 18.32 3.78 -9.69
CA GLY A 190 17.49 4.21 -10.82
C GLY A 190 15.97 4.01 -10.65
N GLY A 191 15.53 3.33 -9.59
CA GLY A 191 14.13 3.24 -9.21
C GLY A 191 13.73 4.30 -8.18
N SER A 192 12.43 4.35 -7.86
CA SER A 192 11.87 5.29 -6.90
C SER A 192 10.54 4.77 -6.34
N TRP A 193 10.10 5.34 -5.22
CA TRP A 193 8.77 5.16 -4.66
C TRP A 193 7.81 6.30 -5.04
N VAL A 194 8.34 7.39 -5.61
CA VAL A 194 7.57 8.57 -6.02
C VAL A 194 8.06 9.05 -7.37
N ASP A 195 7.13 9.52 -8.20
CA ASP A 195 7.38 10.20 -9.46
C ASP A 195 6.34 11.28 -9.69
N ARG A 196 6.55 12.11 -10.72
CA ARG A 196 5.62 13.14 -11.14
C ARG A 196 5.53 13.19 -12.66
N ILE A 197 4.31 13.10 -13.17
CA ILE A 197 3.99 13.32 -14.58
C ILE A 197 3.14 14.60 -14.64
N ASP A 198 3.60 15.62 -15.33
CA ASP A 198 2.99 16.96 -15.36
C ASP A 198 2.75 17.49 -13.92
N THR A 199 1.47 17.61 -13.51
CA THR A 199 1.07 18.02 -12.17
C THR A 199 0.72 16.86 -11.26
N THR A 200 0.65 15.64 -11.78
CA THR A 200 0.21 14.43 -11.09
C THR A 200 1.35 13.80 -10.29
N TRP A 201 1.18 13.64 -8.99
CA TRP A 201 2.08 12.85 -8.15
C TRP A 201 1.68 11.39 -8.15
N ILE A 202 2.66 10.51 -8.33
CA ILE A 202 2.44 9.07 -8.44
C ILE A 202 3.31 8.35 -7.41
N PHE A 203 2.74 7.40 -6.69
CA PHE A 203 3.40 6.70 -5.60
C PHE A 203 3.32 5.19 -5.79
N ASN A 204 4.42 4.49 -5.53
CA ASN A 204 4.50 3.04 -5.47
C ASN A 204 5.07 2.64 -4.10
N ALA A 205 4.27 1.96 -3.27
CA ALA A 205 4.73 1.55 -1.94
C ALA A 205 5.88 0.54 -2.00
N GLY A 206 5.97 -0.25 -3.07
CA GLY A 206 6.89 -1.37 -3.16
C GLY A 206 6.50 -2.49 -2.20
N ARG A 207 7.42 -3.46 -2.01
CA ARG A 207 7.18 -4.59 -1.11
C ARG A 207 8.44 -4.99 -0.38
N GLN A 208 8.31 -5.27 0.91
CA GLN A 208 9.34 -5.92 1.73
C GLN A 208 8.81 -7.19 2.40
N ILE A 209 9.72 -8.09 2.76
CA ILE A 209 9.41 -9.28 3.54
C ILE A 209 9.41 -8.91 5.03
N GLY A 210 8.47 -9.47 5.78
CA GLY A 210 8.38 -9.27 7.22
C GLY A 210 6.97 -8.95 7.70
N PRO A 211 6.79 -8.71 9.00
CA PRO A 211 5.46 -8.44 9.58
C PRO A 211 4.95 -7.03 9.28
N CYS A 212 5.84 -6.08 9.00
CA CYS A 212 5.49 -4.71 8.61
C CYS A 212 5.64 -4.57 7.09
N PRO A 213 4.62 -4.10 6.35
CA PRO A 213 4.77 -3.81 4.93
C PRO A 213 5.64 -2.57 4.71
N THR A 214 6.13 -2.36 3.49
CA THR A 214 6.42 -1.01 3.04
C THR A 214 5.11 -0.24 2.96
N PHE A 215 5.15 1.04 3.30
CA PHE A 215 3.96 1.87 3.22
C PHE A 215 4.29 3.33 2.94
N ILE A 216 3.30 4.06 2.47
CA ILE A 216 3.40 5.51 2.29
C ILE A 216 2.30 6.18 3.10
N SER A 217 2.69 7.15 3.93
CA SER A 217 1.77 8.11 4.56
C SER A 217 1.67 9.32 3.64
N VAL A 218 0.49 9.60 3.09
CA VAL A 218 0.23 10.78 2.26
C VAL A 218 -0.66 11.74 3.03
N ASP A 219 -0.16 12.93 3.31
CA ASP A 219 -0.94 14.04 3.86
C ASP A 219 -1.26 15.03 2.74
N THR A 220 -2.51 15.01 2.26
CA THR A 220 -2.94 15.86 1.15
C THR A 220 -3.05 17.33 1.57
N THR A 221 -3.29 17.60 2.85
CA THR A 221 -3.39 18.97 3.39
C THR A 221 -2.00 19.58 3.57
N ALA A 222 -1.08 18.82 4.16
CA ALA A 222 0.30 19.24 4.31
C ALA A 222 1.11 19.13 3.00
N ARG A 223 0.51 18.55 1.94
CA ARG A 223 1.15 18.28 0.63
C ARG A 223 2.48 17.55 0.79
N ARG A 224 2.48 16.50 1.61
CA ARG A 224 3.67 15.72 1.97
C ARG A 224 3.36 14.23 1.89
N ALA A 225 4.29 13.47 1.30
CA ALA A 225 4.28 12.01 1.34
C ALA A 225 5.55 11.50 2.03
N THR A 226 5.41 10.48 2.85
CA THR A 226 6.55 9.82 3.51
C THR A 226 6.47 8.32 3.24
N TRP A 227 7.49 7.77 2.62
CA TRP A 227 7.66 6.35 2.41
C TRP A 227 8.47 5.73 3.53
N PHE A 228 8.07 4.55 3.97
CA PHE A 228 8.69 3.81 5.06
C PHE A 228 9.02 2.37 4.64
N SER A 229 10.20 1.92 5.06
CA SER A 229 10.65 0.54 4.95
C SER A 229 11.55 0.17 6.13
N LEU A 230 11.92 -1.10 6.24
CA LEU A 230 12.94 -1.55 7.21
C LEU A 230 14.34 -0.99 6.90
N ALA A 231 14.58 -0.50 5.68
CA ALA A 231 15.85 0.11 5.28
C ALA A 231 15.91 1.62 5.57
N GLY A 232 14.82 2.25 6.02
CA GLY A 232 14.71 3.66 6.32
C GLY A 232 13.44 4.31 5.79
N ASN A 233 13.39 5.63 5.84
CA ASN A 233 12.29 6.42 5.31
C ASN A 233 12.78 7.50 4.35
N GLN A 234 11.89 8.00 3.50
CA GLN A 234 12.12 9.12 2.61
C GLN A 234 10.87 10.00 2.54
N VAL A 235 11.09 11.31 2.38
CA VAL A 235 10.01 12.31 2.32
C VAL A 235 9.99 12.98 0.96
N ALA A 236 8.79 13.18 0.42
CA ALA A 236 8.53 14.01 -0.75
C ALA A 236 7.59 15.15 -0.37
N GLU A 237 8.05 16.38 -0.60
CA GLU A 237 7.22 17.58 -0.49
C GLU A 237 6.55 17.83 -1.85
N MET A 238 5.22 17.91 -1.87
CA MET A 238 4.46 17.99 -3.13
C MET A 238 4.25 19.44 -3.62
N ASP A 239 4.92 20.42 -3.03
CA ASP A 239 4.83 21.83 -3.44
C ASP A 239 5.87 22.23 -4.49
N GLY A 240 6.82 21.36 -4.78
CA GLY A 240 7.92 21.61 -5.69
C GLY A 240 8.18 20.50 -6.70
N PRO A 241 9.19 20.63 -7.53
CA PRO A 241 9.64 19.51 -8.36
C PRO A 241 10.17 18.40 -7.46
N PRO A 242 9.98 17.11 -7.82
CA PRO A 242 10.58 16.02 -7.07
C PRO A 242 12.10 16.21 -7.06
N SER A 243 12.71 16.19 -5.87
CA SER A 243 14.16 16.17 -5.76
C SER A 243 14.68 14.85 -6.32
N ARG A 244 15.53 14.89 -7.35
CA ARG A 244 16.14 13.71 -7.95
C ARG A 244 17.64 13.91 -8.09
N PRO A 245 18.43 12.85 -7.89
CA PRO A 245 18.02 11.53 -7.42
C PRO A 245 17.57 11.61 -5.96
N PHE A 246 16.56 10.82 -5.58
CA PHE A 246 16.26 10.59 -4.17
C PHE A 246 17.51 10.04 -3.53
N THR A 247 17.87 10.58 -2.38
CA THR A 247 19.02 10.09 -1.63
C THR A 247 18.86 8.59 -1.43
N GLU A 248 19.88 7.79 -1.81
CA GLU A 248 19.87 6.37 -1.50
C GLU A 248 19.59 6.18 -0.01
N LEU A 249 18.88 5.12 0.35
CA LEU A 249 18.67 4.77 1.74
C LEU A 249 20.03 4.49 2.37
N THR A 250 20.59 5.49 3.07
CA THR A 250 21.96 5.46 3.54
C THR A 250 22.11 4.83 4.91
N ARG A 251 20.98 4.60 5.62
CA ARG A 251 20.98 3.95 6.94
C ARG A 251 19.70 3.15 7.16
N PRO A 252 19.76 2.07 7.95
CA PRO A 252 18.56 1.39 8.45
C PRO A 252 17.70 2.37 9.27
N TRP A 253 16.39 2.15 9.25
CA TRP A 253 15.46 2.87 10.12
C TRP A 253 15.80 2.59 11.59
N ASP A 254 15.96 3.67 12.37
CA ASP A 254 16.21 3.59 13.81
C ASP A 254 15.00 4.20 14.55
N PRO A 255 14.24 3.40 15.30
CA PRO A 255 13.05 3.89 16.01
C PRO A 255 13.36 4.96 17.05
N ASP A 256 14.59 5.04 17.55
CA ASP A 256 14.98 5.98 18.61
C ASP A 256 15.45 7.33 18.06
N THR A 257 15.93 7.37 16.81
CA THR A 257 16.52 8.58 16.22
C THR A 257 15.67 9.19 15.09
N ASP A 258 14.82 8.41 14.44
CA ASP A 258 13.92 8.89 13.40
C ASP A 258 12.54 9.19 14.00
N PRO A 259 12.13 10.49 14.07
CA PRO A 259 10.82 10.82 14.58
C PRO A 259 9.78 10.18 13.66
N ASN A 260 9.21 9.08 14.13
CA ASN A 260 8.16 8.38 13.42
C ASN A 260 6.90 9.26 13.44
N PRO A 261 6.44 9.81 12.30
CA PRO A 261 5.20 10.60 12.26
C PRO A 261 3.96 9.73 12.54
N VAL A 262 4.11 8.42 12.44
CA VAL A 262 3.17 7.43 12.93
C VAL A 262 3.81 6.86 14.20
N GLN A 263 3.44 7.39 15.37
CA GLN A 263 3.62 6.62 16.60
C GLN A 263 2.89 5.30 16.36
N THR A 264 3.65 4.24 16.02
CA THR A 264 3.08 2.90 16.08
C THR A 264 2.53 2.76 17.49
N PRO A 265 1.24 2.50 17.67
CA PRO A 265 0.73 2.18 19.00
C PRO A 265 1.65 1.07 19.51
N ARG A 266 2.33 1.31 20.63
CA ARG A 266 3.10 0.24 21.28
C ARG A 266 2.14 -0.92 21.41
N LEU A 267 2.54 -2.07 20.92
CA LEU A 267 1.81 -3.33 21.08
C LEU A 267 1.81 -3.80 22.55
N ASP A 268 1.87 -2.88 23.49
CA ASP A 268 1.92 -3.09 24.94
C ASP A 268 0.51 -3.16 25.53
N GLY A 269 -0.35 -3.98 24.94
CA GLY A 269 -1.55 -4.51 25.58
C GLY A 269 -1.32 -5.87 26.25
N GLY A 270 -0.06 -6.35 26.32
CA GLY A 270 0.32 -7.52 27.11
C GLY A 270 0.66 -7.13 28.54
N PRO A 271 0.30 -7.96 29.57
CA PRO A 271 0.69 -7.68 30.94
C PRO A 271 2.21 -7.58 31.04
N ALA A 272 2.69 -6.54 31.71
CA ALA A 272 4.09 -6.28 31.93
C ALA A 272 4.80 -7.55 32.41
N SER A 273 5.76 -8.05 31.62
CA SER A 273 6.63 -9.12 32.08
C SER A 273 7.34 -8.64 33.35
N PRO A 274 7.35 -9.42 34.45
CA PRO A 274 8.00 -9.01 35.66
C PRO A 274 9.48 -8.81 35.39
N THR A 275 9.96 -7.62 35.69
CA THR A 275 11.37 -7.24 35.66
C THR A 275 12.18 -8.30 36.39
N ARG A 276 13.05 -9.01 35.68
CA ARG A 276 14.05 -9.89 36.30
C ARG A 276 14.92 -9.03 37.22
N ARG A 277 14.76 -9.22 38.54
CA ARG A 277 15.75 -8.70 39.50
C ARG A 277 17.12 -9.30 39.17
N PRO A 278 18.21 -8.52 39.25
CA PRO A 278 19.54 -9.07 39.13
C PRO A 278 19.76 -10.06 40.29
N ARG A 279 20.26 -11.25 39.95
CA ARG A 279 20.72 -12.21 40.98
C ARG A 279 21.92 -11.59 41.69
N SER A 280 21.79 -11.37 42.99
CA SER A 280 22.91 -11.14 43.88
C SER A 280 23.79 -12.40 43.90
N THR A 281 25.02 -12.26 43.48
CA THR A 281 26.09 -13.22 43.74
C THR A 281 26.42 -13.13 45.25
N ASP A 282 25.89 -14.05 45.99
CA ASP A 282 26.43 -14.34 47.34
C ASP A 282 27.01 -15.76 47.30
N ASP A 283 28.32 -15.75 47.17
CA ASP A 283 29.17 -16.94 47.16
C ASP A 283 29.71 -17.11 48.57
N SER A 284 29.08 -17.94 49.38
CA SER A 284 29.72 -18.50 50.57
C SER A 284 28.89 -19.64 51.11
N ARG A 285 29.29 -20.89 50.84
CA ARG A 285 29.29 -22.01 51.77
C ARG A 285 30.08 -23.19 51.20
N GLY A 286 31.15 -23.50 51.94
CA GLY A 286 32.06 -24.57 51.68
C GLY A 286 31.50 -25.98 51.94
N PRO A 287 32.28 -27.02 51.72
CA PRO A 287 31.82 -28.40 51.63
C PRO A 287 31.57 -29.02 53.00
N GLN A 288 30.49 -29.74 53.13
CA GLN A 288 30.36 -30.76 54.21
C GLN A 288 30.24 -32.14 53.61
N THR A 289 31.15 -32.97 54.08
CA THR A 289 31.28 -34.41 53.91
C THR A 289 30.23 -35.16 54.74
N ASP A 290 29.99 -36.40 54.31
CA ASP A 290 29.62 -37.62 55.04
C ASP A 290 28.12 -37.97 55.24
N ALA A 291 27.89 -39.14 54.77
CA ALA A 291 27.29 -40.42 55.10
C ALA A 291 26.21 -40.87 54.09
#